data_42984dc82bd2bef10a3278569669b103
#
_entry.id   42984dc82bd2bef10a3278569669b103
#
_cell.length_a   1.000
_cell.length_b   1.000
_cell.length_c   1.000
_cell.angle_alpha   90.00
_cell.angle_beta   90.00
_cell.angle_gamma   90.00
#
_symmetry.space_group_name_H-M   'P 1'
#
loop_
_entity.id
_entity.type
_entity.pdbx_description
1 polymer ?
#
loop_
_entity_poly.entity_id
_entity_poly.type
_entity_poly.pdbx_seq_one_letter_code
_entity_poly.pdbx_strand_id
1 'polypeptide(L)'
;IALARPQTMYEEQNIEGEGVDIVLCIDVSGSMTAQDLTPNRLEAAKNVAIDFVNKRKTDRIAVVIFSGESFTQCPLTTDYRVVRSAIENIRNGLLEDGTAIGSGLGTSVDRLRESSSKSKVVILLTDGENNGGLIDPETAKEIAKAFKVKVYTIGVGTDGYAPMPVNTAMGIVMQQGKVSIDEKLLKEIATETGGKYFRAKDNEGLSSIYTEINNLEKSKVEISTRTRFTEKFYPFVLVALGLLFMELVLKFTVFKKFP
;
A
#
# COMPACT_ATOMS: atom_id res chain seq x y z
N ILE A 1 -46.67 -8.55 -21.40
CA ILE A 1 -45.39 -7.81 -21.40
C ILE A 1 -45.06 -7.26 -20.00
N ALA A 2 -45.99 -6.58 -19.31
CA ALA A 2 -45.74 -6.05 -17.97
C ALA A 2 -45.35 -7.14 -16.93
N LEU A 3 -46.01 -8.31 -17.00
CA LEU A 3 -45.73 -9.48 -16.15
C LEU A 3 -44.40 -10.16 -16.49
N ALA A 4 -43.82 -9.94 -17.69
CA ALA A 4 -42.54 -10.47 -18.07
C ALA A 4 -41.33 -9.73 -17.45
N ARG A 5 -41.58 -8.68 -16.65
CA ARG A 5 -40.56 -7.87 -15.94
C ARG A 5 -39.35 -7.52 -16.82
N PRO A 6 -39.52 -6.70 -17.87
CA PRO A 6 -38.39 -6.28 -18.68
C PRO A 6 -37.38 -5.55 -17.83
N GLN A 7 -36.14 -6.07 -17.82
CA GLN A 7 -35.03 -5.53 -17.06
C GLN A 7 -33.93 -5.07 -18.02
N THR A 8 -33.29 -3.96 -17.68
CA THR A 8 -32.05 -3.55 -18.38
C THR A 8 -30.89 -3.88 -17.47
N MET A 9 -29.93 -4.63 -18.01
CA MET A 9 -28.70 -4.95 -17.33
C MET A 9 -27.75 -3.77 -17.55
N TYR A 10 -27.39 -3.08 -16.47
CA TYR A 10 -26.26 -2.16 -16.48
C TYR A 10 -25.12 -2.85 -15.74
N GLU A 11 -24.06 -3.13 -16.45
CA GLU A 11 -22.77 -3.44 -15.83
C GLU A 11 -22.19 -2.12 -15.29
N GLU A 12 -22.51 -1.78 -14.07
CA GLU A 12 -21.71 -0.84 -13.32
C GLU A 12 -20.43 -1.59 -12.93
N GLN A 13 -19.36 -1.34 -13.66
CA GLN A 13 -18.02 -1.64 -13.18
C GLN A 13 -17.75 -0.69 -12.00
N ASN A 14 -18.30 -0.99 -10.84
CA ASN A 14 -17.77 -0.44 -9.61
C ASN A 14 -16.39 -1.07 -9.44
N ILE A 15 -15.37 -0.31 -9.78
CA ILE A 15 -14.01 -0.53 -9.33
C ILE A 15 -14.02 -0.16 -7.82
N GLU A 16 -14.79 -0.88 -7.02
CA GLU A 16 -14.58 -1.02 -5.60
C GLU A 16 -13.42 -2.03 -5.44
N GLY A 17 -12.26 -1.65 -5.97
CA GLY A 17 -11.03 -2.24 -5.51
C GLY A 17 -10.90 -1.82 -4.05
N GLU A 18 -11.16 -2.72 -3.10
CA GLU A 18 -10.74 -2.50 -1.73
C GLU A 18 -9.25 -2.17 -1.79
N GLY A 19 -8.87 -0.93 -1.45
CA GLY A 19 -7.49 -0.48 -1.49
C GLY A 19 -6.63 -1.34 -0.58
N VAL A 20 -5.36 -1.47 -0.92
CA VAL A 20 -4.36 -2.13 -0.09
C VAL A 20 -3.93 -1.16 1.00
N ASP A 21 -3.80 -1.64 2.23
CA ASP A 21 -3.18 -0.87 3.30
C ASP A 21 -1.69 -1.15 3.33
N ILE A 22 -0.89 -0.11 3.09
CA ILE A 22 0.55 -0.21 2.90
C ILE A 22 1.27 0.62 3.96
N VAL A 23 2.25 0.02 4.63
CA VAL A 23 3.20 0.75 5.46
C VAL A 23 4.56 0.76 4.77
N LEU A 24 5.09 1.95 4.52
CA LEU A 24 6.47 2.16 4.11
C LEU A 24 7.32 2.26 5.38
N CYS A 25 8.14 1.23 5.64
CA CYS A 25 9.03 1.15 6.80
C CYS A 25 10.45 1.42 6.31
N ILE A 26 10.97 2.61 6.61
CA ILE A 26 12.22 3.14 6.03
C ILE A 26 13.27 3.26 7.11
N ASP A 27 14.43 2.65 6.89
CA ASP A 27 15.62 2.81 7.69
C ASP A 27 16.20 4.22 7.53
N VAL A 28 16.49 4.88 8.64
CA VAL A 28 17.10 6.22 8.69
C VAL A 28 18.41 6.23 9.48
N SER A 29 19.01 5.05 9.70
CA SER A 29 20.29 4.89 10.36
C SER A 29 21.44 5.60 9.65
N GLY A 30 22.56 5.76 10.34
CA GLY A 30 23.73 6.45 9.80
C GLY A 30 24.27 5.85 8.50
N SER A 31 24.17 4.51 8.32
CA SER A 31 24.58 3.81 7.09
C SER A 31 23.80 4.23 5.85
N MET A 32 22.55 4.65 5.99
CA MET A 32 21.72 5.17 4.90
C MET A 32 22.22 6.49 4.29
N THR A 33 23.23 7.13 4.89
CA THR A 33 23.93 8.27 4.29
C THR A 33 24.99 7.87 3.27
N ALA A 34 25.27 6.58 3.10
CA ALA A 34 26.23 6.07 2.12
C ALA A 34 25.86 6.47 0.69
N GLN A 35 26.91 6.77 -0.11
CA GLN A 35 26.77 7.34 -1.46
C GLN A 35 27.07 6.33 -2.58
N ASP A 36 26.75 5.06 -2.34
CA ASP A 36 26.75 4.04 -3.39
C ASP A 36 25.48 4.06 -4.24
N LEU A 37 24.41 4.70 -3.75
CA LEU A 37 23.26 5.16 -4.54
C LEU A 37 23.28 6.69 -4.62
N THR A 38 22.72 7.26 -5.69
CA THR A 38 22.75 8.70 -5.93
C THR A 38 21.44 9.39 -5.47
N PRO A 39 21.51 10.47 -4.66
CA PRO A 39 22.68 11.10 -4.06
C PRO A 39 23.25 10.37 -2.84
N ASN A 40 22.44 9.62 -2.13
CA ASN A 40 22.75 8.64 -1.08
C ASN A 40 21.57 7.64 -0.97
N ARG A 41 21.73 6.59 -0.17
CA ARG A 41 20.70 5.54 -0.02
C ARG A 41 19.36 6.08 0.47
N LEU A 42 19.38 6.96 1.50
CA LEU A 42 18.15 7.53 2.07
C LEU A 42 17.39 8.39 1.06
N GLU A 43 18.07 9.30 0.36
CA GLU A 43 17.43 10.15 -0.64
C GLU A 43 16.95 9.34 -1.85
N ALA A 44 17.69 8.32 -2.27
CA ALA A 44 17.23 7.39 -3.31
C ALA A 44 15.96 6.67 -2.87
N ALA A 45 15.91 6.16 -1.63
CA ALA A 45 14.74 5.51 -1.05
C ALA A 45 13.53 6.45 -0.98
N LYS A 46 13.71 7.70 -0.54
CA LYS A 46 12.66 8.72 -0.49
C LYS A 46 12.08 9.02 -1.87
N ASN A 47 12.93 9.21 -2.86
CA ASN A 47 12.50 9.52 -4.23
C ASN A 47 11.64 8.38 -4.81
N VAL A 48 12.09 7.13 -4.67
CA VAL A 48 11.34 5.97 -5.17
C VAL A 48 10.06 5.74 -4.37
N ALA A 49 10.06 5.99 -3.05
CA ALA A 49 8.86 5.92 -2.23
C ALA A 49 7.82 6.98 -2.65
N ILE A 50 8.24 8.21 -2.96
CA ILE A 50 7.37 9.28 -3.47
C ILE A 50 6.78 8.89 -4.83
N ASP A 51 7.58 8.34 -5.74
CA ASP A 51 7.11 7.86 -7.04
C ASP A 51 6.11 6.72 -6.90
N PHE A 52 6.33 5.83 -5.95
CA PHE A 52 5.40 4.75 -5.61
C PHE A 52 4.06 5.31 -5.11
N VAL A 53 4.08 6.26 -4.17
CA VAL A 53 2.89 6.94 -3.65
C VAL A 53 2.11 7.64 -4.77
N ASN A 54 2.79 8.32 -5.68
CA ASN A 54 2.17 9.04 -6.80
C ASN A 54 1.41 8.12 -7.78
N LYS A 55 1.79 6.84 -7.86
CA LYS A 55 1.14 5.83 -8.71
C LYS A 55 -0.10 5.19 -8.07
N ARG A 56 -0.44 5.54 -6.82
CA ARG A 56 -1.58 5.00 -6.07
C ARG A 56 -2.81 5.90 -6.21
N LYS A 57 -4.01 5.30 -6.10
CA LYS A 57 -5.29 6.03 -6.22
C LYS A 57 -6.28 5.71 -5.11
N THR A 58 -6.27 4.49 -4.59
CA THR A 58 -7.28 3.97 -3.66
C THR A 58 -6.68 3.38 -2.39
N ASP A 59 -5.35 3.23 -2.32
CA ASP A 59 -4.66 2.61 -1.20
C ASP A 59 -4.49 3.59 -0.04
N ARG A 60 -4.50 3.07 1.18
CA ARG A 60 -4.08 3.85 2.36
C ARG A 60 -2.61 3.58 2.61
N ILE A 61 -1.86 4.64 2.87
CA ILE A 61 -0.41 4.54 3.07
C ILE A 61 -0.05 5.17 4.41
N ALA A 62 0.77 4.45 5.18
CA ALA A 62 1.45 4.97 6.37
C ALA A 62 2.96 4.99 6.14
N VAL A 63 3.66 5.81 6.90
CA VAL A 63 5.12 5.89 6.88
C VAL A 63 5.65 5.68 8.29
N VAL A 64 6.47 4.67 8.46
CA VAL A 64 7.23 4.38 9.68
C VAL A 64 8.69 4.55 9.36
N ILE A 65 9.43 5.23 10.22
CA ILE A 65 10.90 5.33 10.15
C ILE A 65 11.51 4.59 11.34
N PHE A 66 12.68 4.03 11.15
CA PHE A 66 13.40 3.39 12.22
C PHE A 66 14.92 3.58 12.10
N SER A 67 15.58 3.58 13.23
CA SER A 67 17.02 3.55 13.43
C SER A 67 17.29 2.72 14.70
N GLY A 68 17.88 3.22 15.77
CA GLY A 68 17.93 2.55 17.07
C GLY A 68 16.56 2.35 17.74
N GLU A 69 15.58 3.15 17.35
CA GLU A 69 14.18 3.09 17.73
C GLU A 69 13.27 3.23 16.50
N SER A 70 11.94 3.20 16.69
CA SER A 70 10.98 3.35 15.58
C SER A 70 9.94 4.42 15.87
N PHE A 71 9.52 5.13 14.82
CA PHE A 71 8.54 6.22 14.91
C PHE A 71 7.57 6.22 13.73
N THR A 72 6.29 6.50 13.99
CA THR A 72 5.28 6.68 12.94
C THR A 72 5.33 8.10 12.41
N GLN A 73 5.94 8.30 11.26
CA GLN A 73 6.08 9.59 10.60
C GLN A 73 4.75 10.07 9.98
N CYS A 74 3.94 9.13 9.48
CA CYS A 74 2.61 9.41 8.95
C CYS A 74 1.68 8.23 9.28
N PRO A 75 0.53 8.44 9.91
CA PRO A 75 -0.47 7.39 10.12
C PRO A 75 -1.12 6.98 8.79
N LEU A 76 -1.87 5.87 8.79
CA LEU A 76 -2.53 5.33 7.62
C LEU A 76 -3.57 6.31 7.05
N THR A 77 -3.34 6.79 5.84
CA THR A 77 -4.19 7.80 5.18
C THR A 77 -4.26 7.62 3.67
N THR A 78 -5.32 8.15 3.05
CA THR A 78 -5.48 8.29 1.59
C THR A 78 -5.04 9.67 1.07
N ASP A 79 -4.67 10.61 1.96
CA ASP A 79 -4.13 11.91 1.53
C ASP A 79 -2.64 11.78 1.16
N TYR A 80 -2.40 11.52 -0.11
CA TYR A 80 -1.04 11.35 -0.64
C TYR A 80 -0.16 12.60 -0.56
N ARG A 81 -0.75 13.79 -0.37
CA ARG A 81 0.02 15.03 -0.14
C ARG A 81 0.66 15.00 1.22
N VAL A 82 -0.09 14.56 2.24
CA VAL A 82 0.42 14.39 3.60
C VAL A 82 1.51 13.31 3.62
N VAL A 83 1.28 12.16 2.95
CA VAL A 83 2.28 11.07 2.87
C VAL A 83 3.57 11.56 2.21
N ARG A 84 3.49 12.27 1.08
CA ARG A 84 4.67 12.83 0.40
C ARG A 84 5.43 13.82 1.29
N SER A 85 4.72 14.76 1.89
CA SER A 85 5.36 15.72 2.80
C SER A 85 6.04 15.02 3.98
N ALA A 86 5.44 13.95 4.51
CA ALA A 86 6.04 13.14 5.56
C ALA A 86 7.35 12.47 5.11
N ILE A 87 7.37 11.89 3.87
CA ILE A 87 8.57 11.28 3.28
C ILE A 87 9.64 12.33 3.01
N GLU A 88 9.29 13.48 2.43
CA GLU A 88 10.23 14.58 2.13
C GLU A 88 10.95 15.09 3.38
N ASN A 89 10.26 15.10 4.52
CA ASN A 89 10.80 15.55 5.80
C ASN A 89 11.64 14.50 6.53
N ILE A 90 11.77 13.28 6.03
CA ILE A 90 12.66 12.26 6.59
C ILE A 90 14.12 12.71 6.45
N ARG A 91 14.87 12.62 7.55
CA ARG A 91 16.29 12.97 7.62
C ARG A 91 17.02 11.98 8.52
N ASN A 92 18.29 11.77 8.24
CA ASN A 92 19.17 11.08 9.18
C ASN A 92 19.29 11.90 10.48
N GLY A 93 19.42 11.24 11.63
CA GLY A 93 19.54 11.87 12.94
C GLY A 93 18.23 12.35 13.56
N LEU A 94 17.05 11.96 13.03
CA LEU A 94 15.76 12.16 13.69
C LEU A 94 15.56 11.24 14.89
N LEU A 95 16.18 10.06 14.87
CA LEU A 95 16.12 9.01 15.88
C LEU A 95 17.52 8.70 16.39
N GLU A 96 17.61 8.01 17.52
CA GLU A 96 18.87 7.49 18.03
C GLU A 96 19.52 6.56 17.00
N ASP A 97 20.85 6.62 16.88
CA ASP A 97 21.57 5.81 15.88
C ASP A 97 21.55 4.33 16.25
N GLY A 98 21.50 3.50 15.21
CA GLY A 98 21.37 2.04 15.31
C GLY A 98 20.47 1.50 14.20
N THR A 99 20.19 0.20 14.24
CA THR A 99 19.32 -0.46 13.25
C THR A 99 18.41 -1.46 13.98
N ALA A 100 17.20 -1.01 14.33
CA ALA A 100 16.19 -1.76 15.07
C ALA A 100 15.10 -2.31 14.12
N ILE A 101 15.46 -3.27 13.26
CA ILE A 101 14.56 -3.86 12.25
C ILE A 101 13.27 -4.41 12.89
N GLY A 102 13.42 -5.14 14.00
CA GLY A 102 12.28 -5.71 14.72
C GLY A 102 11.33 -4.66 15.27
N SER A 103 11.84 -3.54 15.81
CA SER A 103 11.01 -2.43 16.28
C SER A 103 10.31 -1.72 15.13
N GLY A 104 11.00 -1.48 14.01
CA GLY A 104 10.42 -0.90 12.78
C GLY A 104 9.28 -1.76 12.22
N LEU A 105 9.52 -3.07 12.11
CA LEU A 105 8.50 -4.03 11.64
C LEU A 105 7.32 -4.12 12.63
N GLY A 106 7.59 -4.23 13.93
CA GLY A 106 6.56 -4.29 14.97
C GLY A 106 5.65 -3.07 14.96
N THR A 107 6.22 -1.86 14.90
CA THR A 107 5.46 -0.60 14.76
C THR A 107 4.65 -0.56 13.47
N SER A 108 5.21 -1.05 12.36
CA SER A 108 4.51 -1.11 11.08
C SER A 108 3.29 -2.05 11.13
N VAL A 109 3.43 -3.20 11.75
CA VAL A 109 2.33 -4.16 11.94
C VAL A 109 1.25 -3.58 12.86
N ASP A 110 1.65 -2.86 13.93
CA ASP A 110 0.69 -2.20 14.81
C ASP A 110 -0.17 -1.16 14.07
N ARG A 111 0.39 -0.42 13.11
CA ARG A 111 -0.39 0.51 12.28
C ARG A 111 -1.42 -0.20 11.39
N LEU A 112 -1.23 -1.48 11.09
CA LEU A 112 -2.12 -2.31 10.28
C LEU A 112 -3.05 -3.22 11.11
N ARG A 113 -2.85 -3.28 12.43
CA ARG A 113 -3.58 -4.20 13.32
C ARG A 113 -5.08 -4.02 13.23
N GLU A 114 -5.55 -2.78 13.30
CA GLU A 114 -6.97 -2.43 13.28
C GLU A 114 -7.55 -2.23 11.87
N SER A 115 -6.73 -2.47 10.85
CA SER A 115 -7.17 -2.37 9.47
C SER A 115 -8.17 -3.45 9.10
N SER A 116 -9.28 -3.06 8.49
CA SER A 116 -10.29 -3.96 7.90
C SER A 116 -9.97 -4.36 6.46
N SER A 117 -8.88 -3.85 5.86
CA SER A 117 -8.48 -4.18 4.50
C SER A 117 -8.14 -5.68 4.36
N LYS A 118 -8.53 -6.27 3.23
CA LYS A 118 -8.20 -7.67 2.90
C LYS A 118 -6.72 -7.87 2.63
N SER A 119 -6.02 -6.84 2.15
CA SER A 119 -4.59 -6.89 1.90
C SER A 119 -3.88 -5.85 2.76
N LYS A 120 -2.96 -6.34 3.61
CA LYS A 120 -2.12 -5.56 4.51
C LYS A 120 -0.66 -5.84 4.16
N VAL A 121 0.09 -4.78 3.86
CA VAL A 121 1.44 -4.89 3.31
C VAL A 121 2.39 -3.97 4.06
N VAL A 122 3.55 -4.48 4.44
CA VAL A 122 4.71 -3.69 4.87
C VAL A 122 5.79 -3.78 3.79
N ILE A 123 6.34 -2.65 3.40
CA ILE A 123 7.55 -2.56 2.57
C ILE A 123 8.67 -2.08 3.48
N LEU A 124 9.50 -3.02 3.92
CA LEU A 124 10.63 -2.79 4.82
C LEU A 124 11.89 -2.55 4.00
N LEU A 125 12.48 -1.37 4.12
CA LEU A 125 13.70 -0.99 3.43
C LEU A 125 14.80 -0.71 4.44
N THR A 126 15.92 -1.42 4.31
CA THR A 126 17.10 -1.29 5.19
C THR A 126 18.38 -1.60 4.42
N ASP A 127 19.49 -1.11 4.93
CA ASP A 127 20.83 -1.36 4.39
C ASP A 127 21.76 -2.03 5.43
N GLY A 128 21.22 -2.39 6.60
CA GLY A 128 22.02 -2.86 7.73
C GLY A 128 21.65 -4.23 8.28
N GLU A 129 22.42 -4.59 9.31
CA GLU A 129 22.14 -5.71 10.21
C GLU A 129 21.39 -5.20 11.44
N ASN A 130 20.50 -6.04 11.98
CA ASN A 130 19.81 -5.68 13.23
C ASN A 130 20.84 -5.63 14.37
N ASN A 131 21.00 -4.47 15.00
CA ASN A 131 21.94 -4.27 16.11
C ASN A 131 21.32 -3.66 17.36
N GLY A 132 19.98 -3.47 17.38
CA GLY A 132 19.30 -2.85 18.50
C GLY A 132 17.78 -3.04 18.44
N GLY A 133 17.08 -2.29 19.30
CA GLY A 133 15.62 -2.28 19.38
C GLY A 133 15.05 -3.11 20.52
N LEU A 134 13.83 -2.74 20.92
CA LEU A 134 13.09 -3.42 22.01
C LEU A 134 12.43 -4.73 21.57
N ILE A 135 12.15 -4.85 20.26
CA ILE A 135 11.49 -6.02 19.67
C ILE A 135 12.51 -6.74 18.79
N ASP A 136 12.70 -8.02 19.07
CA ASP A 136 13.54 -8.88 18.25
C ASP A 136 12.89 -9.12 16.87
N PRO A 137 13.65 -9.14 15.77
CA PRO A 137 13.12 -9.35 14.41
C PRO A 137 12.31 -10.65 14.25
N GLU A 138 12.70 -11.73 14.93
CA GLU A 138 11.95 -12.98 14.93
C GLU A 138 10.56 -12.81 15.55
N THR A 139 10.50 -12.12 16.71
CA THR A 139 9.23 -11.80 17.37
C THR A 139 8.36 -10.92 16.47
N ALA A 140 8.91 -9.90 15.84
CA ALA A 140 8.18 -9.01 14.93
C ALA A 140 7.64 -9.77 13.69
N LYS A 141 8.40 -10.73 13.17
CA LYS A 141 8.00 -11.63 12.09
C LYS A 141 6.78 -12.48 12.50
N GLU A 142 6.82 -13.10 13.67
CA GLU A 142 5.70 -13.90 14.18
C GLU A 142 4.43 -13.03 14.41
N ILE A 143 4.59 -11.81 14.88
CA ILE A 143 3.49 -10.85 15.00
C ILE A 143 2.91 -10.54 13.62
N ALA A 144 3.74 -10.27 12.61
CA ALA A 144 3.29 -10.00 11.25
C ALA A 144 2.49 -11.19 10.66
N LYS A 145 2.94 -12.43 10.90
CA LYS A 145 2.22 -13.65 10.51
C LYS A 145 0.86 -13.75 11.20
N ALA A 146 0.81 -13.53 12.51
CA ALA A 146 -0.42 -13.61 13.31
C ALA A 146 -1.49 -12.61 12.82
N PHE A 147 -1.09 -11.40 12.43
CA PHE A 147 -1.98 -10.38 11.88
C PHE A 147 -2.17 -10.47 10.36
N LYS A 148 -1.61 -11.51 9.70
CA LYS A 148 -1.69 -11.73 8.25
C LYS A 148 -1.18 -10.52 7.46
N VAL A 149 -0.15 -9.88 7.95
CA VAL A 149 0.54 -8.78 7.28
C VAL A 149 1.65 -9.36 6.42
N LYS A 150 1.61 -9.07 5.13
CA LYS A 150 2.64 -9.47 4.17
C LYS A 150 3.81 -8.48 4.24
N VAL A 151 5.02 -8.98 4.29
CA VAL A 151 6.22 -8.14 4.38
C VAL A 151 7.10 -8.32 3.14
N TYR A 152 7.26 -7.26 2.37
CA TYR A 152 8.30 -7.17 1.35
C TYR A 152 9.54 -6.54 1.98
N THR A 153 10.68 -7.19 1.84
CA THR A 153 11.94 -6.69 2.37
C THR A 153 12.87 -6.28 1.24
N ILE A 154 13.45 -5.08 1.34
CA ILE A 154 14.36 -4.52 0.36
C ILE A 154 15.69 -4.21 1.04
N GLY A 155 16.72 -4.97 0.70
CA GLY A 155 18.08 -4.66 1.08
C GLY A 155 18.68 -3.64 0.11
N VAL A 156 19.15 -2.49 0.59
CA VAL A 156 19.67 -1.39 -0.23
C VAL A 156 21.17 -1.26 -0.10
N GLY A 157 21.85 -1.08 -1.21
CA GLY A 157 23.29 -0.81 -1.27
C GLY A 157 24.12 -1.94 -1.85
N THR A 158 25.41 -1.70 -2.04
CA THR A 158 26.40 -2.65 -2.54
C THR A 158 26.98 -3.47 -1.39
N ASP A 159 27.66 -4.56 -1.72
CA ASP A 159 28.39 -5.34 -0.72
C ASP A 159 29.83 -4.81 -0.56
N GLY A 160 30.34 -4.82 0.67
CA GLY A 160 31.72 -4.49 0.97
C GLY A 160 31.92 -3.11 1.58
N TYR A 161 32.45 -2.15 0.83
CA TYR A 161 32.74 -0.81 1.33
C TYR A 161 31.97 0.24 0.52
N ALA A 162 31.38 1.21 1.20
CA ALA A 162 30.71 2.35 0.58
C ALA A 162 31.25 3.67 1.15
N PRO A 163 31.33 4.75 0.35
CA PRO A 163 31.72 6.06 0.85
C PRO A 163 30.63 6.64 1.74
N MET A 164 30.97 6.97 2.99
CA MET A 164 30.09 7.54 3.99
C MET A 164 30.63 8.88 4.48
N PRO A 165 29.77 9.90 4.67
CA PRO A 165 30.18 11.16 5.29
C PRO A 165 30.36 10.95 6.80
N VAL A 166 31.54 11.26 7.30
CA VAL A 166 31.87 11.21 8.75
C VAL A 166 32.17 12.62 9.24
N ASN A 167 31.50 13.06 10.31
CA ASN A 167 31.77 14.32 10.96
C ASN A 167 33.07 14.23 11.76
N THR A 168 34.06 15.02 11.41
CA THR A 168 35.31 15.16 12.14
C THR A 168 35.47 16.57 12.70
N ALA A 169 36.42 16.77 13.60
CA ALA A 169 36.73 18.10 14.13
C ALA A 169 37.14 19.13 13.05
N MET A 170 37.55 18.66 11.86
CA MET A 170 37.92 19.49 10.69
C MET A 170 36.81 19.61 9.66
N GLY A 171 35.60 19.09 9.92
CA GLY A 171 34.44 19.07 9.01
C GLY A 171 34.04 17.69 8.54
N ILE A 172 33.19 17.64 7.52
CA ILE A 172 32.70 16.37 6.95
C ILE A 172 33.78 15.78 6.02
N VAL A 173 34.22 14.56 6.30
CA VAL A 173 35.18 13.81 5.50
C VAL A 173 34.51 12.53 4.99
N MET A 174 34.72 12.20 3.72
CA MET A 174 34.25 10.92 3.14
C MET A 174 35.22 9.80 3.55
N GLN A 175 34.68 8.80 4.24
CA GLN A 175 35.40 7.61 4.66
C GLN A 175 34.76 6.36 4.08
N GLN A 176 35.56 5.36 3.75
CA GLN A 176 35.08 4.05 3.33
C GLN A 176 34.55 3.30 4.55
N GLY A 177 33.24 3.17 4.68
CA GLY A 177 32.58 2.37 5.72
C GLY A 177 32.33 0.95 5.23
N LYS A 178 32.53 -0.03 6.10
CA LYS A 178 32.13 -1.41 5.81
C LYS A 178 30.60 -1.49 5.87
N VAL A 179 30.00 -2.07 4.85
CA VAL A 179 28.55 -2.28 4.76
C VAL A 179 28.29 -3.77 4.75
N SER A 180 27.37 -4.21 5.59
CA SER A 180 26.91 -5.61 5.65
C SER A 180 25.41 -5.61 5.81
N ILE A 181 24.73 -6.45 5.05
CA ILE A 181 23.26 -6.60 5.11
C ILE A 181 22.97 -8.02 5.54
N ASP A 182 22.11 -8.19 6.53
CA ASP A 182 21.61 -9.52 6.90
C ASP A 182 20.53 -9.99 5.93
N GLU A 183 20.99 -10.40 4.74
CA GLU A 183 20.08 -10.94 3.73
C GLU A 183 19.34 -12.20 4.20
N LYS A 184 19.93 -12.98 5.11
CA LYS A 184 19.30 -14.21 5.62
C LYS A 184 18.03 -13.83 6.42
N LEU A 185 18.17 -12.91 7.36
CA LEU A 185 17.04 -12.42 8.16
C LEU A 185 15.96 -11.80 7.27
N LEU A 186 16.34 -10.93 6.33
CA LEU A 186 15.39 -10.27 5.43
C LEU A 186 14.64 -11.26 4.53
N LYS A 187 15.32 -12.28 4.01
CA LYS A 187 14.71 -13.37 3.22
C LYS A 187 13.73 -14.18 4.05
N GLU A 188 14.10 -14.49 5.29
CA GLU A 188 13.28 -15.25 6.21
C GLU A 188 11.99 -14.48 6.55
N ILE A 189 12.10 -13.21 6.96
CA ILE A 189 10.93 -12.34 7.24
C ILE A 189 9.99 -12.30 6.03
N ALA A 190 10.52 -12.04 4.83
CA ALA A 190 9.71 -11.94 3.63
C ALA A 190 9.00 -13.26 3.31
N THR A 191 9.74 -14.37 3.29
CA THR A 191 9.21 -15.68 2.87
C THR A 191 8.13 -16.17 3.83
N GLU A 192 8.36 -16.08 5.13
CA GLU A 192 7.43 -16.59 6.14
C GLU A 192 6.16 -15.74 6.27
N THR A 193 6.21 -14.45 5.93
CA THR A 193 5.04 -13.58 5.90
C THR A 193 4.30 -13.57 4.56
N GLY A 194 4.78 -14.36 3.58
CA GLY A 194 4.19 -14.49 2.25
C GLY A 194 4.51 -13.33 1.30
N GLY A 195 5.54 -12.55 1.62
CA GLY A 195 6.11 -11.53 0.74
C GLY A 195 7.31 -12.04 -0.08
N LYS A 196 8.20 -11.12 -0.46
CA LYS A 196 9.40 -11.41 -1.25
C LYS A 196 10.55 -10.50 -0.83
N TYR A 197 11.77 -11.06 -0.80
CA TYR A 197 13.00 -10.29 -0.62
C TYR A 197 13.51 -9.76 -1.94
N PHE A 198 14.02 -8.54 -1.92
CA PHE A 198 14.66 -7.88 -3.05
C PHE A 198 16.00 -7.27 -2.63
N ARG A 199 16.90 -7.14 -3.59
CA ARG A 199 18.19 -6.47 -3.43
C ARG A 199 18.30 -5.32 -4.43
N ALA A 200 18.41 -4.08 -3.94
CA ALA A 200 18.65 -2.88 -4.73
C ALA A 200 20.12 -2.46 -4.65
N LYS A 201 20.85 -2.56 -5.75
CA LYS A 201 22.27 -2.16 -5.84
C LYS A 201 22.46 -0.77 -6.45
N ASP A 202 21.42 -0.25 -7.10
CA ASP A 202 21.38 1.04 -7.75
C ASP A 202 19.96 1.62 -7.77
N ASN A 203 19.82 2.84 -8.23
CA ASN A 203 18.54 3.57 -8.26
C ASN A 203 17.52 2.92 -9.22
N GLU A 204 17.97 2.36 -10.35
CA GLU A 204 17.09 1.71 -11.33
C GLU A 204 16.53 0.41 -10.77
N GLY A 205 17.38 -0.39 -10.12
CA GLY A 205 16.99 -1.61 -9.42
C GLY A 205 15.96 -1.32 -8.33
N LEU A 206 16.15 -0.27 -7.53
CA LEU A 206 15.21 0.13 -6.50
C LEU A 206 13.84 0.52 -7.09
N SER A 207 13.82 1.30 -8.17
CA SER A 207 12.59 1.69 -8.88
C SER A 207 11.87 0.48 -9.48
N SER A 208 12.62 -0.46 -10.06
CA SER A 208 12.08 -1.70 -10.64
C SER A 208 11.42 -2.59 -9.58
N ILE A 209 12.04 -2.70 -8.40
CA ILE A 209 11.51 -3.45 -7.25
C ILE A 209 10.14 -2.89 -6.80
N TYR A 210 10.03 -1.59 -6.63
CA TYR A 210 8.75 -0.97 -6.27
C TYR A 210 7.69 -1.17 -7.34
N THR A 211 8.08 -1.20 -8.62
CA THR A 211 7.17 -1.50 -9.73
C THR A 211 6.71 -2.97 -9.68
N GLU A 212 7.60 -3.90 -9.36
CA GLU A 212 7.25 -5.33 -9.19
C GLU A 212 6.28 -5.52 -8.02
N ILE A 213 6.56 -4.93 -6.86
CA ILE A 213 5.67 -4.96 -5.69
C ILE A 213 4.28 -4.39 -6.04
N ASN A 214 4.24 -3.27 -6.77
CA ASN A 214 3.00 -2.68 -7.23
C ASN A 214 2.18 -3.66 -8.10
N ASN A 215 2.82 -4.40 -8.99
CA ASN A 215 2.15 -5.37 -9.84
C ASN A 215 1.67 -6.60 -9.05
N LEU A 216 2.47 -7.08 -8.09
CA LEU A 216 2.11 -8.22 -7.24
C LEU A 216 0.88 -7.94 -6.37
N GLU A 217 0.70 -6.70 -5.90
CA GLU A 217 -0.45 -6.35 -5.06
C GLU A 217 -1.68 -5.91 -5.86
N LYS A 218 -1.51 -5.28 -7.03
CA LYS A 218 -2.64 -4.91 -7.92
C LYS A 218 -3.34 -6.12 -8.53
N SER A 219 -2.64 -7.18 -8.84
CA SER A 219 -3.22 -8.39 -9.44
C SER A 219 -4.16 -9.16 -8.49
N LYS A 220 -4.21 -8.80 -7.20
CA LYS A 220 -5.09 -9.41 -6.19
C LYS A 220 -6.39 -8.65 -5.94
N VAL A 221 -6.54 -7.48 -6.52
CA VAL A 221 -7.82 -6.74 -6.48
C VAL A 221 -8.76 -7.42 -7.46
N GLU A 222 -9.61 -8.33 -6.98
CA GLU A 222 -10.68 -8.92 -7.77
C GLU A 222 -11.64 -7.80 -8.19
N ILE A 223 -11.84 -7.66 -9.51
CA ILE A 223 -12.87 -6.80 -10.09
C ILE A 223 -14.21 -7.42 -9.72
N SER A 224 -14.82 -6.96 -8.62
CA SER A 224 -16.17 -7.35 -8.27
C SER A 224 -17.13 -6.62 -9.21
N THR A 225 -17.53 -7.31 -10.27
CA THR A 225 -18.59 -6.86 -11.16
C THR A 225 -19.94 -7.03 -10.46
N ARG A 226 -20.49 -5.97 -9.90
CA ARG A 226 -21.89 -5.98 -9.45
C ARG A 226 -22.80 -5.66 -10.62
N THR A 227 -23.54 -6.65 -11.07
CA THR A 227 -24.65 -6.48 -11.99
C THR A 227 -25.85 -5.86 -11.27
N ARG A 228 -26.19 -4.61 -11.57
CA ARG A 228 -27.46 -4.02 -11.15
C ARG A 228 -28.52 -4.23 -12.21
N PHE A 229 -29.61 -4.86 -11.81
CA PHE A 229 -30.82 -4.98 -12.64
C PHE A 229 -31.73 -3.81 -12.34
N THR A 230 -32.02 -2.99 -13.36
CA THR A 230 -33.02 -1.92 -13.24
C THR A 230 -34.31 -2.38 -13.90
N GLU A 231 -35.39 -2.48 -13.14
CA GLU A 231 -36.69 -2.88 -13.63
C GLU A 231 -37.32 -1.76 -14.45
N LYS A 232 -37.72 -2.05 -15.69
CA LYS A 232 -38.40 -1.10 -16.60
C LYS A 232 -39.86 -1.49 -16.88
N PHE A 233 -40.53 -2.11 -15.94
CA PHE A 233 -41.92 -2.52 -16.12
C PHE A 233 -42.93 -1.36 -15.92
N TYR A 234 -42.57 -0.28 -15.23
CA TYR A 234 -43.45 0.86 -14.93
C TYR A 234 -44.14 1.47 -16.15
N PRO A 235 -43.47 1.81 -17.26
CA PRO A 235 -44.16 2.38 -18.41
C PRO A 235 -45.18 1.41 -19.04
N PHE A 236 -44.90 0.12 -19.02
CA PHE A 236 -45.81 -0.90 -19.54
C PHE A 236 -47.05 -1.08 -18.64
N VAL A 237 -46.90 -0.94 -17.32
CA VAL A 237 -48.02 -0.95 -16.38
C VAL A 237 -48.92 0.27 -16.58
N LEU A 238 -48.34 1.45 -16.76
CA LEU A 238 -49.10 2.68 -17.03
C LEU A 238 -49.90 2.60 -18.33
N VAL A 239 -49.32 2.07 -19.40
CA VAL A 239 -50.02 1.85 -20.66
C VAL A 239 -51.15 0.84 -20.50
N ALA A 240 -50.93 -0.26 -19.79
CA ALA A 240 -51.96 -1.27 -19.54
C ALA A 240 -53.15 -0.70 -18.71
N LEU A 241 -52.86 0.11 -17.69
CA LEU A 241 -53.84 0.78 -16.88
C LEU A 241 -54.66 1.80 -17.71
N GLY A 242 -53.99 2.58 -18.57
CA GLY A 242 -54.62 3.51 -19.49
C GLY A 242 -55.59 2.81 -20.47
N LEU A 243 -55.19 1.67 -21.02
CA LEU A 243 -56.03 0.86 -21.90
C LEU A 243 -57.27 0.28 -21.17
N LEU A 244 -57.10 -0.22 -19.95
CA LEU A 244 -58.17 -0.70 -19.11
C LEU A 244 -59.15 0.44 -18.75
N PHE A 245 -58.64 1.62 -18.41
CA PHE A 245 -59.49 2.78 -18.16
C PHE A 245 -60.26 3.20 -19.41
N MET A 246 -59.64 3.22 -20.56
CA MET A 246 -60.29 3.51 -21.86
C MET A 246 -61.37 2.48 -22.21
N GLU A 247 -61.16 1.21 -21.94
CA GLU A 247 -62.18 0.16 -22.13
C GLU A 247 -63.39 0.41 -21.22
N LEU A 248 -63.17 0.74 -19.94
CA LEU A 248 -64.23 1.09 -18.98
C LEU A 248 -65.06 2.29 -19.46
N VAL A 249 -64.36 3.35 -19.89
CA VAL A 249 -65.05 4.56 -20.41
C VAL A 249 -65.86 4.24 -21.65
N LEU A 250 -65.33 3.51 -22.60
CA LEU A 250 -66.07 3.10 -23.82
C LEU A 250 -67.26 2.21 -23.49
N LYS A 251 -67.14 1.28 -22.57
CA LYS A 251 -68.20 0.38 -22.13
C LYS A 251 -69.37 1.14 -21.49
N PHE A 252 -69.11 2.20 -20.69
CA PHE A 252 -70.13 2.97 -20.02
C PHE A 252 -70.67 4.17 -20.83
N THR A 253 -69.97 4.62 -21.88
CA THR A 253 -70.37 5.78 -22.67
C THR A 253 -70.89 5.37 -24.07
N VAL A 254 -70.11 4.61 -24.85
CA VAL A 254 -70.41 4.33 -26.25
C VAL A 254 -71.20 3.03 -26.43
N PHE A 255 -70.86 1.99 -25.69
CA PHE A 255 -71.46 0.67 -25.76
C PHE A 255 -72.53 0.39 -24.70
N LYS A 256 -73.12 1.44 -24.14
CA LYS A 256 -74.23 1.30 -23.22
C LYS A 256 -75.42 0.73 -23.98
N LYS A 257 -75.66 -0.59 -23.91
CA LYS A 257 -76.89 -1.18 -24.38
C LYS A 257 -78.02 -0.68 -23.44
N PHE A 258 -78.90 0.17 -23.98
CA PHE A 258 -80.18 0.41 -23.31
C PHE A 258 -80.94 -0.92 -23.34
N PRO A 259 -81.66 -1.25 -22.25
CA PRO A 259 -82.52 -2.40 -22.18
C PRO A 259 -83.71 -2.27 -23.10
#